data_eb75d0935df0b8f0cf4d9fb6d9e59aba
#
_entry.id   eb75d0935df0b8f0cf4d9fb6d9e59aba
#
_cell.length_a   1.000
_cell.length_b   1.000
_cell.length_c   1.000
_cell.angle_alpha   90.00
_cell.angle_beta   90.00
_cell.angle_gamma   90.00
#
_symmetry.space_group_name_H-M   'P 1'
#
loop_
_entity.id
_entity.type
_entity.pdbx_description
1 polymer ?
#
loop_
_entity_poly.entity_id
_entity_poly.type
_entity_poly.pdbx_seq_one_letter_code
_entity_poly.pdbx_strand_id
1 'polypeptide(L)'
;MQSKGEDVLEENKMGVMPVNKLIINMSLPMIISMLVQALYNIVDSVFVAMVNQESLTAVSLSFPAQNLMIGFATGTAVGVNALISRALGEKNSERANKIAENGVFLALLSSIAFFLFGVFGSRLFISSHTSVQYIIDEGTKYLQVCCGASFGIFFEIMYERLLQSTGRTFYTMITQGVGAIINIILDPVFIFVFKMGVQGAAIATVIGQIVAFILAVYFNRHKNPDLHLDFKKFKPSGRFIGEIYKIGVPSILMVAIGSVMTYFMNKILIAYTLGKELSVNVFGAFFKLNSFICMPIFGLNNGVIPIIAYNYGAMKKHRMIKTIKLSVVYAEVFSIIGAILFFALPKVLLGFFSATPEMLRIGIPALKIISVSFLFAGANIALSGVFQSFGKSIFSMISSFIRQLVVLIPIAYILARYGLSIGNDNLVWWSYSIADFAASVVSIVCFIVLYKKIIKPIRNDQTE
;
A
#
# COMPACT_ATOMS: atom_id res chain seq x y z
N MET A 1 50.69 14.35 16.09
CA MET A 1 49.44 14.93 15.59
C MET A 1 49.09 14.21 14.31
N GLN A 2 48.31 13.13 14.41
CA GLN A 2 47.77 12.43 13.25
C GLN A 2 46.44 13.09 12.93
N SER A 3 46.31 13.65 11.74
CA SER A 3 45.05 14.14 11.19
C SER A 3 44.07 12.98 11.12
N LYS A 4 42.98 13.06 11.89
CA LYS A 4 41.79 12.23 11.64
C LYS A 4 41.37 12.51 10.21
N GLY A 5 41.54 11.53 9.31
CA GLY A 5 40.97 11.57 7.99
C GLY A 5 39.45 11.79 8.14
N GLU A 6 38.95 12.87 7.58
CA GLU A 6 37.55 13.03 7.31
C GLU A 6 37.18 11.86 6.39
N ASP A 7 36.45 10.86 6.91
CA ASP A 7 35.74 9.89 6.10
C ASP A 7 34.80 10.70 5.21
N VAL A 8 35.21 10.92 3.98
CA VAL A 8 34.34 11.45 2.92
C VAL A 8 33.29 10.39 2.71
N LEU A 9 32.15 10.52 3.41
CA LEU A 9 30.99 9.67 3.24
C LEU A 9 30.65 9.69 1.74
N GLU A 10 30.84 8.56 1.06
CA GLU A 10 30.44 8.44 -0.34
C GLU A 10 29.01 8.95 -0.50
N GLU A 11 28.80 9.88 -1.43
CA GLU A 11 27.49 10.48 -1.63
C GLU A 11 26.48 9.37 -2.00
N ASN A 12 25.36 9.31 -1.26
CA ASN A 12 24.36 8.27 -1.46
C ASN A 12 23.91 8.22 -2.93
N LYS A 13 23.79 7.01 -3.48
CA LYS A 13 23.42 6.78 -4.89
C LYS A 13 22.19 7.57 -5.35
N MET A 14 21.27 7.93 -4.44
CA MET A 14 20.10 8.74 -4.74
C MET A 14 20.44 10.14 -5.26
N GLY A 15 21.61 10.65 -4.87
CA GLY A 15 22.11 11.96 -5.30
C GLY A 15 22.98 11.96 -6.56
N VAL A 16 23.59 10.81 -6.94
CA VAL A 16 24.62 10.76 -7.99
C VAL A 16 24.30 9.84 -9.17
N MET A 17 23.59 8.72 -8.93
CA MET A 17 23.29 7.77 -10.01
C MET A 17 22.36 8.39 -11.07
N PRO A 18 22.55 8.14 -12.39
CA PRO A 18 21.63 8.60 -13.42
C PRO A 18 20.18 8.23 -13.11
N VAL A 19 19.26 9.20 -13.21
CA VAL A 19 17.87 9.09 -12.69
C VAL A 19 17.13 7.88 -13.26
N ASN A 20 17.24 7.61 -14.57
CA ASN A 20 16.59 6.45 -15.19
C ASN A 20 17.04 5.13 -14.55
N LYS A 21 18.37 4.95 -14.42
CA LYS A 21 18.97 3.76 -13.81
C LYS A 21 18.62 3.66 -12.33
N LEU A 22 18.57 4.80 -11.63
CA LEU A 22 18.22 4.87 -10.22
C LEU A 22 16.78 4.43 -9.96
N ILE A 23 15.82 4.94 -10.76
CA ILE A 23 14.39 4.55 -10.63
C ILE A 23 14.26 3.03 -10.81
N ILE A 24 14.86 2.47 -11.87
CA ILE A 24 14.80 1.01 -12.12
C ILE A 24 15.45 0.25 -10.95
N ASN A 25 16.64 0.66 -10.53
CA ASN A 25 17.39 0.01 -9.45
C ASN A 25 16.63 -0.02 -8.13
N MET A 26 15.85 1.05 -7.83
CA MET A 26 15.10 1.15 -6.59
C MET A 26 13.67 0.60 -6.70
N SER A 27 13.02 0.79 -7.85
CA SER A 27 11.62 0.41 -8.00
C SER A 27 11.44 -1.06 -8.42
N LEU A 28 12.33 -1.63 -9.22
CA LEU A 28 12.19 -3.02 -9.68
C LEU A 28 12.16 -4.03 -8.50
N PRO A 29 13.05 -3.94 -7.49
CA PRO A 29 12.94 -4.78 -6.30
C PRO A 29 11.60 -4.59 -5.58
N MET A 30 11.09 -3.36 -5.49
CA MET A 30 9.83 -3.06 -4.83
C MET A 30 8.62 -3.58 -5.61
N ILE A 31 8.66 -3.52 -6.94
CA ILE A 31 7.63 -4.12 -7.81
C ILE A 31 7.59 -5.63 -7.61
N ILE A 32 8.74 -6.29 -7.62
CA ILE A 32 8.84 -7.73 -7.36
C ILE A 32 8.27 -8.07 -5.97
N SER A 33 8.64 -7.31 -4.94
CA SER A 33 8.10 -7.48 -3.58
C SER A 33 6.58 -7.39 -3.53
N MET A 34 6.00 -6.37 -4.19
CA MET A 34 4.54 -6.19 -4.23
C MET A 34 3.84 -7.36 -4.95
N LEU A 35 4.43 -7.86 -6.05
CA LEU A 35 3.89 -9.01 -6.77
C LEU A 35 3.99 -10.29 -5.94
N VAL A 36 5.10 -10.51 -5.25
CA VAL A 36 5.27 -11.66 -4.33
C VAL A 36 4.25 -11.58 -3.19
N GLN A 37 4.02 -10.38 -2.64
CA GLN A 37 3.01 -10.14 -1.61
C GLN A 37 1.60 -10.46 -2.11
N ALA A 38 1.26 -10.06 -3.35
CA ALA A 38 -0.03 -10.42 -3.95
C ALA A 38 -0.18 -11.94 -4.10
N LEU A 39 0.88 -12.60 -4.55
CA LEU A 39 0.88 -14.04 -4.78
C LEU A 39 0.67 -14.81 -3.49
N TYR A 40 1.43 -14.50 -2.43
CA TYR A 40 1.26 -15.23 -1.18
C TYR A 40 -0.13 -15.01 -0.56
N ASN A 41 -0.71 -13.82 -0.65
CA ASN A 41 -2.07 -13.57 -0.18
C ASN A 41 -3.13 -14.42 -0.92
N ILE A 42 -2.91 -14.69 -2.21
CA ILE A 42 -3.77 -15.59 -2.98
C ILE A 42 -3.59 -17.03 -2.49
N VAL A 43 -2.35 -17.48 -2.32
CA VAL A 43 -2.02 -18.84 -1.88
C VAL A 43 -2.58 -19.13 -0.49
N ASP A 44 -2.40 -18.21 0.46
CA ASP A 44 -2.98 -18.30 1.81
C ASP A 44 -4.51 -18.43 1.76
N SER A 45 -5.17 -17.58 0.96
CA SER A 45 -6.62 -17.65 0.77
C SER A 45 -7.10 -18.99 0.19
N VAL A 46 -6.32 -19.59 -0.71
CA VAL A 46 -6.61 -20.92 -1.28
C VAL A 46 -6.50 -22.00 -0.21
N PHE A 47 -5.44 -22.00 0.60
CA PHE A 47 -5.28 -22.98 1.67
C PHE A 47 -6.38 -22.87 2.73
N VAL A 48 -6.77 -21.67 3.13
CA VAL A 48 -7.88 -21.45 4.05
C VAL A 48 -9.22 -21.94 3.45
N ALA A 49 -9.46 -21.69 2.16
CA ALA A 49 -10.66 -22.16 1.47
C ALA A 49 -10.74 -23.71 1.42
N MET A 50 -9.61 -24.41 1.40
CA MET A 50 -9.56 -25.87 1.44
C MET A 50 -9.96 -26.46 2.80
N VAL A 51 -9.97 -25.67 3.88
CA VAL A 51 -10.45 -26.14 5.20
C VAL A 51 -11.96 -26.30 5.16
N ASN A 52 -12.69 -25.21 4.99
CA ASN A 52 -14.13 -25.14 4.71
C ASN A 52 -14.54 -23.71 4.35
N GLN A 53 -15.78 -23.54 3.88
CA GLN A 53 -16.30 -22.24 3.47
C GLN A 53 -16.48 -21.26 4.64
N GLU A 54 -16.82 -21.77 5.83
CA GLU A 54 -17.02 -20.96 7.04
C GLU A 54 -15.68 -20.38 7.53
N SER A 55 -14.58 -21.14 7.41
CA SER A 55 -13.22 -20.67 7.68
C SER A 55 -12.81 -19.51 6.77
N LEU A 56 -13.10 -19.61 5.48
CA LEU A 56 -12.84 -18.52 4.53
C LEU A 56 -13.68 -17.28 4.88
N THR A 57 -14.91 -17.47 5.34
CA THR A 57 -15.78 -16.38 5.81
C THR A 57 -15.20 -15.72 7.06
N ALA A 58 -14.70 -16.51 8.01
CA ALA A 58 -14.07 -16.00 9.24
C ALA A 58 -12.86 -15.09 8.93
N VAL A 59 -11.98 -15.53 8.02
CA VAL A 59 -10.82 -14.71 7.55
C VAL A 59 -11.30 -13.47 6.83
N SER A 60 -12.32 -13.59 5.96
CA SER A 60 -12.86 -12.45 5.21
C SER A 60 -13.47 -11.38 6.12
N LEU A 61 -14.15 -11.78 7.20
CA LEU A 61 -14.68 -10.85 8.21
C LEU A 61 -13.57 -10.23 9.09
N SER A 62 -12.41 -10.88 9.18
CA SER A 62 -11.24 -10.37 9.90
C SER A 62 -10.44 -9.34 9.08
N PHE A 63 -10.58 -9.37 7.76
CA PHE A 63 -9.80 -8.56 6.82
C PHE A 63 -9.88 -7.04 7.05
N PRO A 64 -11.02 -6.41 7.39
CA PRO A 64 -11.07 -4.97 7.68
C PRO A 64 -10.18 -4.56 8.86
N ALA A 65 -10.12 -5.37 9.92
CA ALA A 65 -9.26 -5.10 11.08
C ALA A 65 -7.77 -5.24 10.71
N GLN A 66 -7.42 -6.28 9.93
CA GLN A 66 -6.05 -6.43 9.41
C GLN A 66 -5.65 -5.28 8.49
N ASN A 67 -6.53 -4.86 7.57
CA ASN A 67 -6.26 -3.73 6.68
C ASN A 67 -6.04 -2.43 7.46
N LEU A 68 -6.80 -2.22 8.53
CA LEU A 68 -6.59 -1.07 9.40
C LEU A 68 -5.20 -1.14 10.07
N MET A 69 -4.81 -2.30 10.58
CA MET A 69 -3.48 -2.53 11.17
C MET A 69 -2.35 -2.26 10.16
N ILE A 70 -2.45 -2.82 8.96
CA ILE A 70 -1.50 -2.59 7.87
C ILE A 70 -1.48 -1.11 7.47
N GLY A 71 -2.65 -0.46 7.41
CA GLY A 71 -2.79 0.96 7.12
C GLY A 71 -2.05 1.85 8.13
N PHE A 72 -2.16 1.54 9.42
CA PHE A 72 -1.40 2.24 10.46
C PHE A 72 0.11 2.03 10.33
N ALA A 73 0.55 0.78 10.11
CA ALA A 73 1.96 0.47 9.94
C ALA A 73 2.55 1.16 8.71
N THR A 74 1.91 1.00 7.54
CA THR A 74 2.40 1.58 6.29
C THR A 74 2.31 3.09 6.25
N GLY A 75 1.22 3.68 6.76
CA GLY A 75 1.05 5.12 6.78
C GLY A 75 2.08 5.82 7.67
N THR A 76 2.32 5.31 8.89
CA THR A 76 3.40 5.81 9.76
C THR A 76 4.76 5.67 9.08
N ALA A 77 5.03 4.52 8.48
CA ALA A 77 6.29 4.21 7.85
C ALA A 77 6.56 5.06 6.59
N VAL A 78 5.53 5.47 5.83
CA VAL A 78 5.67 6.42 4.71
C VAL A 78 6.17 7.78 5.22
N GLY A 79 5.66 8.25 6.37
CA GLY A 79 6.12 9.49 6.98
C GLY A 79 7.60 9.43 7.36
N VAL A 80 8.01 8.32 7.98
CA VAL A 80 9.42 8.06 8.36
C VAL A 80 10.32 8.01 7.12
N ASN A 81 9.91 7.27 6.09
CA ASN A 81 10.66 7.13 4.84
C ASN A 81 10.95 8.49 4.18
N ALA A 82 9.91 9.30 3.98
CA ALA A 82 10.05 10.60 3.33
C ALA A 82 10.94 11.57 4.13
N LEU A 83 10.79 11.59 5.45
CA LEU A 83 11.56 12.48 6.32
C LEU A 83 13.02 12.06 6.46
N ILE A 84 13.33 10.77 6.58
CA ILE A 84 14.71 10.26 6.62
C ILE A 84 15.41 10.57 5.30
N SER A 85 14.81 10.19 4.17
CA SER A 85 15.41 10.43 2.86
C SER A 85 15.71 11.91 2.64
N ARG A 86 14.79 12.80 3.06
CA ARG A 86 15.00 14.24 3.03
C ARG A 86 16.16 14.67 3.92
N ALA A 87 16.22 14.20 5.17
CA ALA A 87 17.27 14.54 6.11
C ALA A 87 18.66 14.09 5.60
N LEU A 88 18.75 12.92 4.96
CA LEU A 88 19.95 12.42 4.31
C LEU A 88 20.36 13.33 3.12
N GLY A 89 19.40 13.80 2.34
CA GLY A 89 19.64 14.79 1.28
C GLY A 89 20.16 16.12 1.82
N GLU A 90 19.65 16.57 2.97
CA GLU A 90 20.13 17.73 3.72
C GLU A 90 21.51 17.50 4.38
N LYS A 91 22.12 16.29 4.22
CA LYS A 91 23.34 15.83 4.89
C LYS A 91 23.26 15.91 6.42
N ASN A 92 22.06 15.76 6.98
CA ASN A 92 21.79 15.81 8.42
C ASN A 92 21.51 14.40 8.97
N SER A 93 22.59 13.63 9.18
CA SER A 93 22.50 12.25 9.70
C SER A 93 21.92 12.19 11.11
N GLU A 94 22.19 13.21 11.95
CA GLU A 94 21.62 13.26 13.31
C GLU A 94 20.09 13.34 13.26
N ARG A 95 19.55 14.20 12.39
CA ARG A 95 18.10 14.31 12.18
C ARG A 95 17.51 13.01 11.62
N ALA A 96 18.19 12.37 10.66
CA ALA A 96 17.78 11.12 10.09
C ALA A 96 17.67 10.01 11.15
N ASN A 97 18.68 9.88 12.02
CA ASN A 97 18.69 8.91 13.12
C ASN A 97 17.56 9.17 14.13
N LYS A 98 17.36 10.43 14.54
CA LYS A 98 16.25 10.79 15.46
C LYS A 98 14.88 10.48 14.88
N ILE A 99 14.67 10.70 13.58
CA ILE A 99 13.42 10.34 12.89
C ILE A 99 13.27 8.82 12.88
N ALA A 100 14.31 8.07 12.55
CA ALA A 100 14.28 6.61 12.53
C ALA A 100 13.96 6.01 13.92
N GLU A 101 14.60 6.49 14.97
CA GLU A 101 14.35 6.07 16.36
C GLU A 101 12.91 6.37 16.80
N ASN A 102 12.39 7.56 16.50
CA ASN A 102 10.99 7.90 16.78
C ASN A 102 10.03 7.04 15.95
N GLY A 103 10.38 6.70 14.71
CA GLY A 103 9.61 5.78 13.87
C GLY A 103 9.49 4.39 14.49
N VAL A 104 10.61 3.82 14.95
CA VAL A 104 10.62 2.53 15.65
C VAL A 104 9.82 2.59 16.96
N PHE A 105 9.91 3.68 17.70
CA PHE A 105 9.09 3.91 18.90
C PHE A 105 7.59 3.96 18.59
N LEU A 106 7.19 4.61 17.49
CA LEU A 106 5.80 4.64 17.03
C LEU A 106 5.31 3.26 16.56
N ALA A 107 6.18 2.46 15.94
CA ALA A 107 5.87 1.07 15.61
C ALA A 107 5.59 0.25 16.88
N LEU A 108 6.37 0.45 17.95
CA LEU A 108 6.14 -0.19 19.24
C LEU A 108 4.80 0.23 19.84
N LEU A 109 4.50 1.52 19.91
CA LEU A 109 3.23 2.01 20.47
C LEU A 109 2.03 1.50 19.68
N SER A 110 2.11 1.51 18.35
CA SER A 110 1.06 0.99 17.49
C SER A 110 0.88 -0.51 17.67
N SER A 111 1.98 -1.26 17.78
CA SER A 111 1.89 -2.71 18.03
C SER A 111 1.25 -3.04 19.38
N ILE A 112 1.52 -2.28 20.42
CA ILE A 112 0.87 -2.43 21.73
C ILE A 112 -0.64 -2.14 21.62
N ALA A 113 -1.03 -1.09 20.90
CA ALA A 113 -2.45 -0.77 20.72
C ALA A 113 -3.20 -1.90 19.98
N PHE A 114 -2.62 -2.44 18.90
CA PHE A 114 -3.22 -3.56 18.18
C PHE A 114 -3.13 -4.89 18.93
N PHE A 115 -2.11 -5.10 19.75
CA PHE A 115 -2.05 -6.22 20.70
C PHE A 115 -3.24 -6.19 21.67
N LEU A 116 -3.48 -5.04 22.30
CA LEU A 116 -4.63 -4.87 23.21
C LEU A 116 -5.97 -5.07 22.47
N PHE A 117 -6.09 -4.56 21.26
CA PHE A 117 -7.26 -4.85 20.42
C PHE A 117 -7.39 -6.35 20.12
N GLY A 118 -6.29 -7.03 19.78
CA GLY A 118 -6.27 -8.47 19.53
C GLY A 118 -6.78 -9.27 20.72
N VAL A 119 -6.32 -8.94 21.93
CA VAL A 119 -6.69 -9.67 23.15
C VAL A 119 -8.13 -9.36 23.57
N PHE A 120 -8.54 -8.11 23.60
CA PHE A 120 -9.81 -7.69 24.20
C PHE A 120 -10.91 -7.35 23.19
N GLY A 121 -10.55 -6.94 21.95
CA GLY A 121 -11.50 -6.44 20.96
C GLY A 121 -11.89 -7.45 19.88
N SER A 122 -11.10 -8.49 19.62
CA SER A 122 -11.31 -9.40 18.49
C SER A 122 -12.68 -10.07 18.50
N ARG A 123 -13.10 -10.61 19.64
CA ARG A 123 -14.40 -11.27 19.77
C ARG A 123 -15.57 -10.31 19.55
N LEU A 124 -15.50 -9.13 20.15
CA LEU A 124 -16.52 -8.09 19.97
C LEU A 124 -16.61 -7.64 18.51
N PHE A 125 -15.46 -7.49 17.86
CA PHE A 125 -15.41 -7.09 16.45
C PHE A 125 -16.07 -8.15 15.55
N ILE A 126 -15.70 -9.43 15.66
CA ILE A 126 -16.27 -10.48 14.80
C ILE A 126 -17.76 -10.70 15.12
N SER A 127 -18.17 -10.73 16.40
CA SER A 127 -19.57 -10.92 16.79
C SER A 127 -20.50 -9.78 16.34
N SER A 128 -19.96 -8.59 16.06
CA SER A 128 -20.72 -7.49 15.45
C SER A 128 -21.08 -7.70 13.98
N HIS A 129 -20.43 -8.66 13.30
CA HIS A 129 -20.60 -8.93 11.87
C HIS A 129 -21.43 -10.19 11.59
N THR A 130 -21.46 -11.15 12.52
CA THR A 130 -22.16 -12.43 12.35
C THR A 130 -22.66 -12.98 13.68
N SER A 131 -23.72 -13.81 13.63
CA SER A 131 -24.24 -14.58 14.76
C SER A 131 -23.85 -16.05 14.72
N VAL A 132 -23.15 -16.52 13.67
CA VAL A 132 -22.73 -17.91 13.51
C VAL A 132 -21.56 -18.17 14.44
N GLN A 133 -21.76 -19.00 15.46
CA GLN A 133 -20.79 -19.23 16.54
C GLN A 133 -19.43 -19.73 16.04
N TYR A 134 -19.41 -20.68 15.07
CA TYR A 134 -18.19 -21.19 14.49
C TYR A 134 -17.34 -20.09 13.83
N ILE A 135 -17.98 -19.18 13.08
CA ILE A 135 -17.30 -18.06 12.42
C ILE A 135 -16.78 -17.06 13.45
N ILE A 136 -17.53 -16.83 14.55
CA ILE A 136 -17.09 -15.99 15.66
C ILE A 136 -15.84 -16.57 16.31
N ASP A 137 -15.84 -17.86 16.61
CA ASP A 137 -14.75 -18.50 17.32
C ASP A 137 -13.47 -18.57 16.46
N GLU A 138 -13.58 -18.98 15.18
CA GLU A 138 -12.45 -19.05 14.26
C GLU A 138 -11.91 -17.65 13.89
N GLY A 139 -12.77 -16.70 13.59
CA GLY A 139 -12.37 -15.31 13.30
C GLY A 139 -11.73 -14.63 14.52
N THR A 140 -12.22 -14.93 15.73
CA THR A 140 -11.61 -14.42 16.96
C THR A 140 -10.19 -14.99 17.14
N LYS A 141 -10.00 -16.31 17.01
CA LYS A 141 -8.68 -16.94 17.09
C LYS A 141 -7.71 -16.36 16.06
N TYR A 142 -8.18 -16.18 14.83
CA TYR A 142 -7.38 -15.60 13.75
C TYR A 142 -6.91 -14.18 14.09
N LEU A 143 -7.84 -13.28 14.49
CA LEU A 143 -7.50 -11.92 14.86
C LEU A 143 -6.64 -11.84 16.12
N GLN A 144 -6.87 -12.71 17.11
CA GLN A 144 -6.06 -12.78 18.31
C GLN A 144 -4.60 -13.10 17.98
N VAL A 145 -4.34 -14.00 17.03
CA VAL A 145 -2.98 -14.33 16.59
C VAL A 145 -2.39 -13.15 15.79
N CYS A 146 -3.10 -12.67 14.76
CA CYS A 146 -2.58 -11.62 13.87
C CYS A 146 -2.34 -10.30 14.62
N CYS A 147 -3.31 -9.85 15.42
CA CYS A 147 -3.18 -8.61 16.20
C CYS A 147 -2.37 -8.82 17.48
N GLY A 148 -2.48 -9.98 18.14
CA GLY A 148 -1.70 -10.32 19.32
C GLY A 148 -0.20 -10.41 19.07
N ALA A 149 0.20 -10.77 17.85
CA ALA A 149 1.60 -10.75 17.42
C ALA A 149 1.90 -9.60 16.44
N SER A 150 1.14 -8.52 16.49
CA SER A 150 1.27 -7.37 15.58
C SER A 150 2.63 -6.69 15.58
N PHE A 151 3.44 -6.88 16.64
CA PHE A 151 4.82 -6.39 16.65
C PHE A 151 5.61 -6.90 15.44
N GLY A 152 5.38 -8.10 14.95
CA GLY A 152 6.02 -8.66 13.77
C GLY A 152 5.86 -7.74 12.56
N ILE A 153 4.62 -7.46 12.16
CA ILE A 153 4.32 -6.63 10.99
C ILE A 153 4.70 -5.16 11.17
N PHE A 154 4.50 -4.57 12.37
CA PHE A 154 4.85 -3.17 12.61
C PHE A 154 6.36 -2.93 12.53
N PHE A 155 7.16 -3.80 13.11
CA PHE A 155 8.61 -3.70 13.05
C PHE A 155 9.17 -4.12 11.69
N GLU A 156 8.62 -5.15 11.04
CA GLU A 156 8.96 -5.53 9.67
C GLU A 156 8.85 -4.32 8.75
N ILE A 157 7.64 -3.74 8.64
CA ILE A 157 7.37 -2.61 7.76
C ILE A 157 8.25 -1.42 8.12
N MET A 158 8.44 -1.12 9.40
CA MET A 158 9.27 0.00 9.83
C MET A 158 10.73 -0.17 9.41
N TYR A 159 11.37 -1.30 9.73
CA TYR A 159 12.78 -1.54 9.37
C TYR A 159 13.01 -1.65 7.86
N GLU A 160 12.03 -2.16 7.12
CA GLU A 160 12.06 -2.12 5.66
C GLU A 160 12.02 -0.70 5.11
N ARG A 161 11.22 0.19 5.71
CA ARG A 161 11.20 1.61 5.31
C ARG A 161 12.51 2.32 5.64
N LEU A 162 13.22 1.93 6.70
CA LEU A 162 14.57 2.42 6.96
C LEU A 162 15.55 2.02 5.83
N LEU A 163 15.47 0.78 5.33
CA LEU A 163 16.27 0.35 4.18
C LEU A 163 15.89 1.11 2.90
N GLN A 164 14.60 1.31 2.66
CA GLN A 164 14.11 2.04 1.48
C GLN A 164 14.55 3.51 1.52
N SER A 165 14.46 4.17 2.67
CA SER A 165 14.80 5.58 2.86
C SER A 165 16.28 5.90 2.60
N THR A 166 17.13 4.89 2.68
CA THR A 166 18.58 4.98 2.39
C THR A 166 18.95 4.45 1.00
N GLY A 167 17.94 4.10 0.18
CA GLY A 167 18.14 3.59 -1.17
C GLY A 167 18.42 2.09 -1.26
N ARG A 168 18.26 1.32 -0.19
CA ARG A 168 18.60 -0.12 -0.12
C ARG A 168 17.39 -1.03 -0.35
N THR A 169 16.59 -0.72 -1.37
CA THR A 169 15.34 -1.44 -1.70
C THR A 169 15.54 -2.93 -2.05
N PHE A 170 16.73 -3.31 -2.53
CA PHE A 170 17.07 -4.71 -2.81
C PHE A 170 16.98 -5.59 -1.56
N TYR A 171 17.44 -5.08 -0.41
CA TYR A 171 17.33 -5.84 0.84
C TYR A 171 15.89 -5.93 1.34
N THR A 172 15.06 -4.93 1.08
CA THR A 172 13.61 -5.01 1.35
C THR A 172 12.95 -6.12 0.52
N MET A 173 13.33 -6.26 -0.75
CA MET A 173 12.84 -7.37 -1.58
C MET A 173 13.22 -8.74 -0.98
N ILE A 174 14.43 -8.87 -0.46
CA ILE A 174 14.87 -10.14 0.16
C ILE A 174 14.06 -10.41 1.43
N THR A 175 13.86 -9.42 2.31
CA THR A 175 13.10 -9.61 3.56
C THR A 175 11.67 -10.03 3.28
N GLN A 176 10.97 -9.33 2.41
CA GLN A 176 9.59 -9.64 2.02
C GLN A 176 9.50 -10.99 1.30
N GLY A 177 10.45 -11.27 0.40
CA GLY A 177 10.49 -12.54 -0.32
C GLY A 177 10.69 -13.75 0.59
N VAL A 178 11.62 -13.65 1.54
CA VAL A 178 11.86 -14.73 2.53
C VAL A 178 10.65 -14.91 3.45
N GLY A 179 10.05 -13.80 3.93
CA GLY A 179 8.83 -13.87 4.74
C GLY A 179 7.69 -14.57 4.02
N ALA A 180 7.46 -14.21 2.74
CA ALA A 180 6.44 -14.82 1.91
C ALA A 180 6.69 -16.32 1.64
N ILE A 181 7.93 -16.71 1.34
CA ILE A 181 8.30 -18.11 1.12
C ILE A 181 8.06 -18.93 2.40
N ILE A 182 8.46 -18.42 3.56
CA ILE A 182 8.24 -19.10 4.85
C ILE A 182 6.74 -19.25 5.12
N ASN A 183 5.95 -18.22 4.89
CA ASN A 183 4.49 -18.30 5.04
C ASN A 183 3.91 -19.39 4.13
N ILE A 184 4.20 -19.40 2.83
CA ILE A 184 3.70 -20.40 1.87
C ILE A 184 4.08 -21.84 2.28
N ILE A 185 5.28 -22.04 2.86
CA ILE A 185 5.72 -23.37 3.32
C ILE A 185 5.01 -23.77 4.61
N LEU A 186 4.83 -22.82 5.53
CA LEU A 186 4.25 -23.11 6.85
C LEU A 186 2.73 -23.20 6.83
N ASP A 187 2.04 -22.51 5.92
CA ASP A 187 0.58 -22.58 5.80
C ASP A 187 0.05 -24.03 5.74
N PRO A 188 0.45 -24.87 4.77
CA PRO A 188 -0.05 -26.25 4.72
C PRO A 188 0.36 -27.09 5.93
N VAL A 189 1.52 -26.80 6.54
CA VAL A 189 1.99 -27.51 7.73
C VAL A 189 1.09 -27.22 8.93
N PHE A 190 0.82 -25.95 9.23
CA PHE A 190 -0.02 -25.58 10.37
C PHE A 190 -1.50 -25.87 10.11
N ILE A 191 -1.98 -25.61 8.89
CA ILE A 191 -3.40 -25.82 8.55
C ILE A 191 -3.75 -27.32 8.54
N PHE A 192 -2.99 -28.15 7.83
CA PHE A 192 -3.38 -29.53 7.54
C PHE A 192 -2.63 -30.57 8.39
N VAL A 193 -1.30 -30.44 8.58
CA VAL A 193 -0.52 -31.43 9.36
C VAL A 193 -0.82 -31.26 10.85
N PHE A 194 -0.73 -30.05 11.39
CA PHE A 194 -1.08 -29.76 12.79
C PHE A 194 -2.58 -29.55 13.02
N LYS A 195 -3.40 -29.56 11.95
CA LYS A 195 -4.87 -29.44 12.00
C LYS A 195 -5.35 -28.18 12.75
N MET A 196 -4.60 -27.09 12.64
CA MET A 196 -4.93 -25.83 13.34
C MET A 196 -5.92 -24.97 12.57
N GLY A 197 -6.30 -25.36 11.35
CA GLY A 197 -7.26 -24.61 10.52
C GLY A 197 -6.86 -23.16 10.31
N VAL A 198 -7.81 -22.25 10.50
CA VAL A 198 -7.63 -20.80 10.30
C VAL A 198 -6.57 -20.20 11.22
N GLN A 199 -6.47 -20.70 12.44
CA GLN A 199 -5.43 -20.28 13.40
C GLN A 199 -4.03 -20.61 12.88
N GLY A 200 -3.88 -21.75 12.19
CA GLY A 200 -2.62 -22.17 11.56
C GLY A 200 -2.14 -21.17 10.50
N ALA A 201 -3.03 -20.69 9.64
CA ALA A 201 -2.73 -19.67 8.65
C ALA A 201 -2.25 -18.36 9.30
N ALA A 202 -2.92 -17.92 10.38
CA ALA A 202 -2.50 -16.74 11.13
C ALA A 202 -1.09 -16.90 11.72
N ILE A 203 -0.78 -18.07 12.30
CA ILE A 203 0.55 -18.36 12.88
C ILE A 203 1.62 -18.36 11.80
N ALA A 204 1.38 -19.00 10.64
CA ALA A 204 2.33 -19.03 9.54
C ALA A 204 2.64 -17.61 9.02
N THR A 205 1.60 -16.77 8.88
CA THR A 205 1.74 -15.37 8.50
C THR A 205 2.60 -14.59 9.50
N VAL A 206 2.33 -14.75 10.79
CA VAL A 206 3.09 -14.06 11.85
C VAL A 206 4.55 -14.52 11.89
N ILE A 207 4.81 -15.81 11.73
CA ILE A 207 6.19 -16.34 11.67
C ILE A 207 6.93 -15.74 10.48
N GLY A 208 6.31 -15.70 9.29
CA GLY A 208 6.87 -15.07 8.10
C GLY A 208 7.25 -13.61 8.36
N GLN A 209 6.37 -12.83 8.97
CA GLN A 209 6.59 -11.43 9.35
C GLN A 209 7.73 -11.26 10.37
N ILE A 210 7.78 -12.12 11.39
CA ILE A 210 8.86 -12.06 12.40
C ILE A 210 10.22 -12.37 11.76
N VAL A 211 10.31 -13.36 10.87
CA VAL A 211 11.56 -13.67 10.18
C VAL A 211 11.96 -12.53 9.26
N ALA A 212 11.02 -11.95 8.51
CA ALA A 212 11.26 -10.77 7.68
C ALA A 212 11.75 -9.59 8.53
N PHE A 213 11.14 -9.34 9.69
CA PHE A 213 11.60 -8.33 10.65
C PHE A 213 13.03 -8.58 11.12
N ILE A 214 13.37 -9.80 11.55
CA ILE A 214 14.73 -10.14 12.01
C ILE A 214 15.76 -9.89 10.91
N LEU A 215 15.45 -10.30 9.67
CA LEU A 215 16.30 -10.03 8.50
C LEU A 215 16.41 -8.53 8.20
N ALA A 216 15.31 -7.77 8.31
CA ALA A 216 15.33 -6.33 8.10
C ALA A 216 16.20 -5.61 9.14
N VAL A 217 16.15 -6.02 10.40
CA VAL A 217 17.08 -5.53 11.45
C VAL A 217 18.52 -5.89 11.13
N TYR A 218 18.77 -7.13 10.72
CA TYR A 218 20.12 -7.59 10.35
C TYR A 218 20.70 -6.74 9.21
N PHE A 219 19.92 -6.51 8.13
CA PHE A 219 20.40 -5.70 7.01
C PHE A 219 20.54 -4.22 7.39
N ASN A 220 19.67 -3.66 8.21
CA ASN A 220 19.85 -2.29 8.70
C ASN A 220 21.14 -2.14 9.50
N ARG A 221 21.48 -3.13 10.34
CA ARG A 221 22.68 -3.08 11.17
C ARG A 221 23.97 -3.27 10.38
N HIS A 222 24.00 -4.17 9.38
CA HIS A 222 25.24 -4.59 8.70
C HIS A 222 25.38 -4.02 7.29
N LYS A 223 24.29 -3.59 6.65
CA LYS A 223 24.28 -3.14 5.25
C LYS A 223 23.76 -1.72 5.07
N ASN A 224 23.45 -1.01 6.15
CA ASN A 224 22.93 0.34 6.12
C ASN A 224 23.78 1.32 6.93
N PRO A 225 24.93 1.78 6.38
CA PRO A 225 25.81 2.72 7.09
C PRO A 225 25.24 4.14 7.20
N ASP A 226 24.17 4.46 6.49
CA ASP A 226 23.57 5.81 6.51
C ASP A 226 22.75 6.07 7.80
N LEU A 227 22.39 5.02 8.56
CA LEU A 227 21.58 5.13 9.77
C LEU A 227 22.25 4.39 10.94
N HIS A 228 22.38 5.09 12.07
CA HIS A 228 22.90 4.54 13.33
C HIS A 228 21.89 4.76 14.44
N LEU A 229 21.15 3.70 14.81
CA LEU A 229 20.14 3.74 15.86
C LEU A 229 20.78 3.53 17.23
N ASP A 230 20.64 4.49 18.15
CA ASP A 230 21.10 4.39 19.54
C ASP A 230 19.93 4.51 20.53
N PHE A 231 19.29 3.40 20.80
CA PHE A 231 18.16 3.35 21.74
C PHE A 231 18.56 3.56 23.21
N LYS A 232 19.86 3.49 23.56
CA LYS A 232 20.32 3.75 24.95
C LYS A 232 20.15 5.20 25.36
N LYS A 233 20.27 6.11 24.38
CA LYS A 233 20.12 7.56 24.60
C LYS A 233 18.81 8.11 24.03
N PHE A 234 17.94 7.23 23.56
CA PHE A 234 16.69 7.62 22.93
C PHE A 234 15.77 8.37 23.92
N LYS A 235 15.21 9.47 23.44
CA LYS A 235 14.13 10.20 24.09
C LYS A 235 13.05 10.51 23.05
N PRO A 236 11.79 10.10 23.28
CA PRO A 236 10.70 10.43 22.39
C PRO A 236 10.59 11.94 22.17
N SER A 237 10.46 12.38 20.94
CA SER A 237 10.35 13.79 20.58
C SER A 237 9.02 14.09 19.92
N GLY A 238 8.16 14.86 20.62
CA GLY A 238 6.86 15.27 20.10
C GLY A 238 6.95 16.02 18.76
N ARG A 239 8.07 16.72 18.51
CA ARG A 239 8.33 17.38 17.24
C ARG A 239 8.44 16.38 16.09
N PHE A 240 9.30 15.37 16.22
CA PHE A 240 9.48 14.36 15.17
C PHE A 240 8.26 13.47 15.00
N ILE A 241 7.59 13.12 16.11
CA ILE A 241 6.31 12.40 16.08
C ILE A 241 5.26 13.20 15.28
N GLY A 242 5.15 14.50 15.54
CA GLY A 242 4.24 15.38 14.80
C GLY A 242 4.60 15.50 13.32
N GLU A 243 5.90 15.61 12.96
CA GLU A 243 6.36 15.63 11.57
C GLU A 243 6.01 14.30 10.85
N ILE A 244 6.21 13.14 11.50
CA ILE A 244 5.88 11.82 10.97
C ILE A 244 4.37 11.68 10.72
N TYR A 245 3.54 12.02 11.70
CA TYR A 245 2.08 11.88 11.56
C TYR A 245 1.44 12.93 10.64
N LYS A 246 2.07 14.08 10.43
CA LYS A 246 1.64 15.04 9.39
C LYS A 246 1.63 14.41 7.99
N ILE A 247 2.50 13.44 7.74
CA ILE A 247 2.55 12.66 6.51
C ILE A 247 1.77 11.36 6.66
N GLY A 248 1.92 10.69 7.82
CA GLY A 248 1.37 9.38 8.09
C GLY A 248 -0.15 9.35 8.20
N VAL A 249 -0.76 10.27 8.96
CA VAL A 249 -2.23 10.27 9.16
C VAL A 249 -3.01 10.38 7.85
N PRO A 250 -2.70 11.30 6.93
CA PRO A 250 -3.37 11.32 5.64
C PRO A 250 -3.22 9.99 4.87
N SER A 251 -2.06 9.34 4.98
CA SER A 251 -1.80 8.05 4.32
C SER A 251 -2.62 6.91 4.96
N ILE A 252 -2.77 6.90 6.29
CA ILE A 252 -3.65 5.96 7.01
C ILE A 252 -5.10 6.14 6.56
N LEU A 253 -5.58 7.39 6.53
CA LEU A 253 -6.96 7.71 6.14
C LEU A 253 -7.26 7.30 4.70
N MET A 254 -6.30 7.35 3.79
CA MET A 254 -6.49 6.87 2.41
C MET A 254 -6.87 5.37 2.36
N VAL A 255 -6.29 4.54 3.23
CA VAL A 255 -6.64 3.11 3.32
C VAL A 255 -8.08 2.94 3.85
N ALA A 256 -8.46 3.69 4.88
CA ALA A 256 -9.81 3.66 5.44
C ALA A 256 -10.87 4.12 4.42
N ILE A 257 -10.58 5.16 3.63
CA ILE A 257 -11.47 5.65 2.56
C ILE A 257 -11.78 4.53 1.56
N GLY A 258 -10.81 3.70 1.18
CA GLY A 258 -11.02 2.56 0.28
C GLY A 258 -12.01 1.54 0.83
N SER A 259 -11.96 1.24 2.13
CA SER A 259 -12.90 0.32 2.78
C SER A 259 -14.33 0.88 2.81
N VAL A 260 -14.48 2.16 3.11
CA VAL A 260 -15.79 2.85 3.09
C VAL A 260 -16.38 2.83 1.67
N MET A 261 -15.58 3.12 0.67
CA MET A 261 -15.99 3.08 -0.74
C MET A 261 -16.51 1.68 -1.12
N THR A 262 -15.78 0.62 -0.79
CA THR A 262 -16.18 -0.76 -1.10
C THR A 262 -17.51 -1.13 -0.45
N TYR A 263 -17.74 -0.72 0.80
CA TYR A 263 -18.99 -0.94 1.50
C TYR A 263 -20.19 -0.28 0.79
N PHE A 264 -20.07 0.99 0.42
CA PHE A 264 -21.14 1.70 -0.26
C PHE A 264 -21.38 1.18 -1.69
N MET A 265 -20.31 0.84 -2.43
CA MET A 265 -20.44 0.25 -3.76
C MET A 265 -21.23 -1.06 -3.71
N ASN A 266 -20.91 -1.95 -2.78
CA ASN A 266 -21.66 -3.20 -2.60
C ASN A 266 -23.14 -2.94 -2.34
N LYS A 267 -23.46 -1.98 -1.45
CA LYS A 267 -24.87 -1.60 -1.20
C LYS A 267 -25.58 -1.06 -2.44
N ILE A 268 -24.93 -0.21 -3.22
CA ILE A 268 -25.47 0.36 -4.45
C ILE A 268 -25.76 -0.75 -5.46
N LEU A 269 -24.80 -1.66 -5.66
CA LEU A 269 -24.93 -2.76 -6.63
C LEU A 269 -26.09 -3.70 -6.26
N ILE A 270 -26.25 -4.08 -4.99
CA ILE A 270 -27.34 -4.92 -4.53
C ILE A 270 -28.71 -4.22 -4.71
N ALA A 271 -28.79 -2.94 -4.37
CA ALA A 271 -30.05 -2.23 -4.32
C ALA A 271 -30.55 -1.73 -5.69
N TYR A 272 -29.64 -1.39 -6.60
CA TYR A 272 -29.96 -0.62 -7.81
C TYR A 272 -29.42 -1.23 -9.11
N THR A 273 -29.06 -2.53 -9.14
CA THR A 273 -28.77 -3.26 -10.37
C THR A 273 -29.70 -4.47 -10.55
N LEU A 274 -29.96 -4.85 -11.78
CA LEU A 274 -30.74 -6.05 -12.10
C LEU A 274 -29.99 -7.32 -11.70
N GLY A 275 -28.64 -7.28 -11.79
CA GLY A 275 -27.75 -8.38 -11.44
C GLY A 275 -27.57 -8.58 -9.94
N LYS A 276 -27.92 -7.61 -9.09
CA LYS A 276 -27.84 -7.67 -7.61
C LYS A 276 -26.53 -8.33 -7.13
N GLU A 277 -26.63 -9.49 -6.48
CA GLU A 277 -25.49 -10.25 -5.96
C GLU A 277 -24.45 -10.60 -7.04
N LEU A 278 -24.90 -10.86 -8.27
CA LEU A 278 -24.00 -11.14 -9.39
C LEU A 278 -23.15 -9.93 -9.76
N SER A 279 -23.73 -8.72 -9.71
CA SER A 279 -22.98 -7.46 -9.89
C SER A 279 -21.94 -7.25 -8.79
N VAL A 280 -22.23 -7.66 -7.55
CA VAL A 280 -21.26 -7.64 -6.44
C VAL A 280 -20.13 -8.64 -6.68
N ASN A 281 -20.43 -9.82 -7.19
CA ASN A 281 -19.39 -10.82 -7.53
C ASN A 281 -18.46 -10.30 -8.64
N VAL A 282 -19.02 -9.67 -9.68
CA VAL A 282 -18.25 -8.99 -10.73
C VAL A 282 -17.37 -7.88 -10.14
N PHE A 283 -17.92 -7.07 -9.23
CA PHE A 283 -17.15 -6.03 -8.53
C PHE A 283 -16.01 -6.61 -7.68
N GLY A 284 -16.27 -7.70 -6.96
CA GLY A 284 -15.23 -8.40 -6.18
C GLY A 284 -14.09 -8.94 -7.05
N ALA A 285 -14.43 -9.55 -8.20
CA ALA A 285 -13.45 -10.01 -9.17
C ALA A 285 -12.65 -8.84 -9.76
N PHE A 286 -13.34 -7.76 -10.17
CA PHE A 286 -12.69 -6.54 -10.62
C PHE A 286 -11.72 -5.98 -9.58
N PHE A 287 -12.15 -5.87 -8.32
CA PHE A 287 -11.32 -5.28 -7.25
C PHE A 287 -10.01 -6.06 -7.03
N LYS A 288 -10.07 -7.39 -7.06
CA LYS A 288 -8.88 -8.26 -6.98
C LYS A 288 -7.96 -8.08 -8.19
N LEU A 289 -8.51 -8.09 -9.39
CA LEU A 289 -7.75 -7.88 -10.63
C LEU A 289 -7.11 -6.49 -10.68
N ASN A 290 -7.86 -5.46 -10.32
CA ASN A 290 -7.36 -4.07 -10.23
C ASN A 290 -6.22 -3.95 -9.22
N SER A 291 -6.35 -4.58 -8.05
CA SER A 291 -5.29 -4.60 -7.05
C SER A 291 -3.99 -5.19 -7.61
N PHE A 292 -4.09 -6.32 -8.34
CA PHE A 292 -2.93 -6.96 -8.96
C PHE A 292 -2.24 -6.07 -10.02
N ILE A 293 -3.02 -5.35 -10.84
CA ILE A 293 -2.48 -4.42 -11.85
C ILE A 293 -1.89 -3.17 -11.21
N CYS A 294 -2.47 -2.68 -10.11
CA CYS A 294 -1.95 -1.49 -9.43
C CYS A 294 -0.71 -1.77 -8.56
N MET A 295 -0.46 -3.02 -8.15
CA MET A 295 0.70 -3.37 -7.30
C MET A 295 2.05 -2.96 -7.89
N PRO A 296 2.36 -3.15 -9.19
CA PRO A 296 3.58 -2.63 -9.78
C PRO A 296 3.71 -1.11 -9.66
N ILE A 297 2.60 -0.36 -9.75
CA ILE A 297 2.61 1.10 -9.62
C ILE A 297 2.87 1.51 -8.17
N PHE A 298 2.33 0.79 -7.19
CA PHE A 298 2.67 1.00 -5.78
C PHE A 298 4.13 0.65 -5.49
N GLY A 299 4.65 -0.43 -6.08
CA GLY A 299 6.07 -0.77 -6.01
C GLY A 299 6.96 0.31 -6.60
N LEU A 300 6.59 0.87 -7.76
CA LEU A 300 7.26 2.02 -8.37
C LEU A 300 7.29 3.21 -7.40
N ASN A 301 6.17 3.57 -6.79
CA ASN A 301 6.09 4.66 -5.82
C ASN A 301 6.99 4.43 -4.61
N ASN A 302 7.01 3.22 -4.06
CA ASN A 302 7.87 2.88 -2.92
C ASN A 302 9.36 3.10 -3.23
N GLY A 303 9.79 2.91 -4.49
CA GLY A 303 11.15 3.22 -4.94
C GLY A 303 11.36 4.70 -5.23
N VAL A 304 10.36 5.41 -5.74
CA VAL A 304 10.45 6.82 -6.18
C VAL A 304 10.37 7.82 -5.03
N ILE A 305 9.54 7.55 -4.01
CA ILE A 305 9.37 8.43 -2.85
C ILE A 305 10.71 8.84 -2.22
N PRO A 306 11.61 7.91 -1.85
CA PRO A 306 12.88 8.28 -1.26
C PRO A 306 13.80 9.05 -2.22
N ILE A 307 13.76 8.77 -3.54
CA ILE A 307 14.56 9.49 -4.53
C ILE A 307 14.17 10.97 -4.58
N ILE A 308 12.86 11.25 -4.67
CA ILE A 308 12.36 12.64 -4.71
C ILE A 308 12.66 13.34 -3.40
N ALA A 309 12.37 12.69 -2.25
CA ALA A 309 12.57 13.28 -0.93
C ALA A 309 14.05 13.59 -0.66
N TYR A 310 14.98 12.69 -1.04
CA TYR A 310 16.42 12.92 -0.94
C TYR A 310 16.86 14.12 -1.79
N ASN A 311 16.49 14.13 -3.09
CA ASN A 311 16.89 15.20 -3.98
C ASN A 311 16.22 16.55 -3.61
N TYR A 312 15.05 16.51 -2.97
CA TYR A 312 14.44 17.70 -2.37
C TYR A 312 15.28 18.23 -1.19
N GLY A 313 15.74 17.36 -0.28
CA GLY A 313 16.65 17.72 0.80
C GLY A 313 17.99 18.25 0.29
N ALA A 314 18.53 17.65 -0.77
CA ALA A 314 19.77 18.05 -1.42
C ALA A 314 19.62 19.27 -2.36
N MET A 315 18.41 19.83 -2.51
CA MET A 315 18.07 20.96 -3.38
C MET A 315 18.37 20.71 -4.87
N LYS A 316 18.48 19.46 -5.33
CA LYS A 316 18.78 19.06 -6.71
C LYS A 316 17.52 19.09 -7.58
N LYS A 317 17.11 20.28 -8.01
CA LYS A 317 15.84 20.56 -8.73
C LYS A 317 15.68 19.77 -10.02
N HIS A 318 16.72 19.70 -10.86
CA HIS A 318 16.66 18.99 -12.13
C HIS A 318 16.37 17.51 -11.94
N ARG A 319 17.06 16.87 -10.98
CA ARG A 319 16.89 15.45 -10.65
C ARG A 319 15.48 15.17 -10.12
N MET A 320 14.94 16.05 -9.25
CA MET A 320 13.55 15.93 -8.78
C MET A 320 12.54 15.95 -9.93
N ILE A 321 12.61 16.95 -10.80
CA ILE A 321 11.67 17.09 -11.94
C ILE A 321 11.79 15.91 -12.88
N LYS A 322 13.00 15.45 -13.19
CA LYS A 322 13.24 14.28 -14.04
C LYS A 322 12.66 13.02 -13.40
N THR A 323 12.85 12.83 -12.10
CA THR A 323 12.26 11.68 -11.36
C THR A 323 10.74 11.73 -11.40
N ILE A 324 10.12 12.89 -11.14
CA ILE A 324 8.65 13.06 -11.20
C ILE A 324 8.12 12.71 -12.59
N LYS A 325 8.71 13.28 -13.64
CA LYS A 325 8.28 13.01 -15.02
C LYS A 325 8.35 11.52 -15.37
N LEU A 326 9.48 10.88 -15.07
CA LEU A 326 9.67 9.46 -15.37
C LEU A 326 8.75 8.56 -14.53
N SER A 327 8.52 8.90 -13.25
CA SER A 327 7.61 8.11 -12.42
C SER A 327 6.18 8.14 -12.95
N VAL A 328 5.70 9.31 -13.41
CA VAL A 328 4.37 9.43 -14.03
C VAL A 328 4.32 8.62 -15.33
N VAL A 329 5.34 8.74 -16.21
CA VAL A 329 5.38 7.99 -17.47
C VAL A 329 5.39 6.47 -17.22
N TYR A 330 6.23 5.98 -16.31
CA TYR A 330 6.29 4.54 -16.02
C TYR A 330 5.00 4.02 -15.37
N ALA A 331 4.41 4.79 -14.46
CA ALA A 331 3.13 4.42 -13.85
C ALA A 331 2.01 4.37 -14.90
N GLU A 332 2.00 5.32 -15.84
CA GLU A 332 1.02 5.35 -16.92
C GLU A 332 1.19 4.17 -17.89
N VAL A 333 2.43 3.79 -18.21
CA VAL A 333 2.71 2.60 -19.03
C VAL A 333 2.13 1.34 -18.38
N PHE A 334 2.35 1.12 -17.06
CA PHE A 334 1.74 -0.01 -16.34
C PHE A 334 0.21 0.07 -16.36
N SER A 335 -0.34 1.26 -16.18
CA SER A 335 -1.78 1.49 -16.19
C SER A 335 -2.39 1.20 -17.57
N ILE A 336 -1.77 1.63 -18.65
CA ILE A 336 -2.20 1.34 -20.03
C ILE A 336 -2.13 -0.17 -20.32
N ILE A 337 -1.10 -0.87 -19.85
CA ILE A 337 -1.04 -2.34 -19.95
C ILE A 337 -2.27 -2.95 -19.25
N GLY A 338 -2.61 -2.48 -18.05
CA GLY A 338 -3.83 -2.89 -17.35
C GLY A 338 -5.10 -2.61 -18.14
N ALA A 339 -5.22 -1.42 -18.74
CA ALA A 339 -6.34 -1.06 -19.62
C ALA A 339 -6.48 -2.03 -20.79
N ILE A 340 -5.38 -2.33 -21.48
CA ILE A 340 -5.36 -3.27 -22.61
C ILE A 340 -5.80 -4.67 -22.15
N LEU A 341 -5.30 -5.17 -21.02
CA LEU A 341 -5.66 -6.48 -20.50
C LEU A 341 -7.16 -6.56 -20.16
N PHE A 342 -7.72 -5.54 -19.52
CA PHE A 342 -9.14 -5.49 -19.18
C PHE A 342 -10.04 -5.37 -20.41
N PHE A 343 -9.61 -4.63 -21.42
CA PHE A 343 -10.36 -4.44 -22.66
C PHE A 343 -10.30 -5.66 -23.58
N ALA A 344 -9.09 -6.23 -23.78
CA ALA A 344 -8.86 -7.29 -24.75
C ALA A 344 -9.16 -8.70 -24.22
N LEU A 345 -8.92 -8.95 -22.91
CA LEU A 345 -8.99 -10.28 -22.31
C LEU A 345 -9.95 -10.40 -21.13
N PRO A 346 -11.13 -9.70 -21.12
CA PRO A 346 -12.00 -9.70 -19.94
C PRO A 346 -12.56 -11.10 -19.62
N LYS A 347 -12.84 -11.91 -20.63
CA LYS A 347 -13.32 -13.31 -20.46
C LYS A 347 -12.27 -14.19 -19.78
N VAL A 348 -11.01 -14.05 -20.15
CA VAL A 348 -9.89 -14.81 -19.55
C VAL A 348 -9.70 -14.39 -18.10
N LEU A 349 -9.69 -13.07 -17.84
CA LEU A 349 -9.51 -12.52 -16.49
C LEU A 349 -10.64 -12.97 -15.55
N LEU A 350 -11.89 -12.93 -15.99
CA LEU A 350 -13.03 -13.42 -15.21
C LEU A 350 -13.00 -14.95 -15.05
N GLY A 351 -12.44 -15.66 -16.03
CA GLY A 351 -12.26 -17.12 -15.96
C GLY A 351 -11.45 -17.61 -14.75
N PHE A 352 -10.50 -16.79 -14.26
CA PHE A 352 -9.76 -17.10 -13.02
C PHE A 352 -10.65 -17.16 -11.77
N PHE A 353 -11.86 -16.61 -11.85
CA PHE A 353 -12.84 -16.60 -10.75
C PHE A 353 -13.97 -17.61 -10.97
N SER A 354 -13.79 -18.60 -11.85
CA SER A 354 -14.82 -19.60 -12.20
C SER A 354 -16.15 -18.94 -12.60
N ALA A 355 -16.07 -17.87 -13.40
CA ALA A 355 -17.23 -17.06 -13.76
C ALA A 355 -18.28 -17.88 -14.53
N THR A 356 -19.52 -17.83 -14.05
CA THR A 356 -20.67 -18.43 -14.76
C THR A 356 -21.01 -17.64 -16.03
N PRO A 357 -21.77 -18.22 -16.99
CA PRO A 357 -22.21 -17.50 -18.19
C PRO A 357 -22.92 -16.17 -17.86
N GLU A 358 -23.74 -16.15 -16.80
CA GLU A 358 -24.43 -14.95 -16.34
C GLU A 358 -23.46 -13.90 -15.79
N MET A 359 -22.44 -14.33 -15.02
CA MET A 359 -21.38 -13.44 -14.54
C MET A 359 -20.57 -12.86 -15.68
N LEU A 360 -20.28 -13.64 -16.73
CA LEU A 360 -19.58 -13.16 -17.92
C LEU A 360 -20.40 -12.12 -18.69
N ARG A 361 -21.74 -12.30 -18.76
CA ARG A 361 -22.64 -11.33 -19.42
C ARG A 361 -22.57 -9.94 -18.82
N ILE A 362 -22.44 -9.82 -17.49
CA ILE A 362 -22.31 -8.55 -16.78
C ILE A 362 -20.84 -8.11 -16.71
N GLY A 363 -19.93 -9.04 -16.46
CA GLY A 363 -18.54 -8.75 -16.16
C GLY A 363 -17.73 -8.31 -17.37
N ILE A 364 -17.97 -8.86 -18.57
CA ILE A 364 -17.23 -8.48 -19.77
C ILE A 364 -17.47 -7.01 -20.12
N PRO A 365 -18.70 -6.50 -20.22
CA PRO A 365 -18.94 -5.07 -20.42
C PRO A 365 -18.39 -4.22 -19.27
N ALA A 366 -18.55 -4.67 -18.01
CA ALA A 366 -18.03 -3.98 -16.84
C ALA A 366 -16.53 -3.73 -16.92
N LEU A 367 -15.73 -4.79 -17.17
CA LEU A 367 -14.27 -4.66 -17.28
C LEU A 367 -13.85 -3.76 -18.45
N LYS A 368 -14.53 -3.86 -19.60
CA LYS A 368 -14.27 -2.99 -20.76
C LYS A 368 -14.54 -1.52 -20.46
N ILE A 369 -15.62 -1.20 -19.76
CA ILE A 369 -15.96 0.18 -19.38
C ILE A 369 -14.97 0.70 -18.35
N ILE A 370 -14.67 -0.09 -17.32
CA ILE A 370 -13.73 0.27 -16.28
C ILE A 370 -12.31 0.44 -16.84
N SER A 371 -11.93 -0.28 -17.92
CA SER A 371 -10.59 -0.15 -18.52
C SER A 371 -10.24 1.30 -18.89
N VAL A 372 -11.22 2.14 -19.19
CA VAL A 372 -11.03 3.57 -19.47
C VAL A 372 -10.49 4.32 -18.25
N SER A 373 -10.84 3.90 -17.03
CA SER A 373 -10.35 4.54 -15.80
C SER A 373 -8.82 4.42 -15.65
N PHE A 374 -8.22 3.36 -16.17
CA PHE A 374 -6.79 3.15 -16.12
C PHE A 374 -6.00 4.23 -16.86
N LEU A 375 -6.58 4.91 -17.85
CA LEU A 375 -5.93 6.04 -18.55
C LEU A 375 -5.65 7.24 -17.62
N PHE A 376 -6.19 7.24 -16.44
CA PHE A 376 -6.03 8.28 -15.42
C PHE A 376 -5.39 7.76 -14.13
N ALA A 377 -5.54 6.46 -13.86
CA ALA A 377 -5.16 5.87 -12.58
C ALA A 377 -3.65 5.89 -12.34
N GLY A 378 -2.84 5.60 -13.37
CA GLY A 378 -1.39 5.56 -13.26
C GLY A 378 -0.80 6.89 -12.80
N ALA A 379 -1.17 7.98 -13.47
CA ALA A 379 -0.74 9.33 -13.12
C ALA A 379 -1.19 9.73 -11.71
N ASN A 380 -2.44 9.41 -11.32
CA ASN A 380 -2.98 9.70 -9.99
C ASN A 380 -2.19 9.01 -8.88
N ILE A 381 -1.88 7.73 -9.06
CA ILE A 381 -1.10 6.96 -8.07
C ILE A 381 0.33 7.51 -7.99
N ALA A 382 0.97 7.81 -9.13
CA ALA A 382 2.32 8.38 -9.15
C ALA A 382 2.37 9.75 -8.46
N LEU A 383 1.43 10.66 -8.77
CA LEU A 383 1.35 11.98 -8.13
C LEU A 383 1.08 11.87 -6.63
N SER A 384 0.32 10.88 -6.17
CA SER A 384 0.15 10.61 -4.74
C SER A 384 1.50 10.35 -4.05
N GLY A 385 2.38 9.53 -4.64
CA GLY A 385 3.75 9.33 -4.17
C GLY A 385 4.59 10.60 -4.17
N VAL A 386 4.45 11.44 -5.21
CA VAL A 386 5.11 12.74 -5.29
C VAL A 386 4.68 13.65 -4.12
N PHE A 387 3.39 13.75 -3.82
CA PHE A 387 2.92 14.56 -2.69
C PHE A 387 3.47 14.06 -1.34
N GLN A 388 3.52 12.75 -1.15
CA GLN A 388 4.11 12.13 0.05
C GLN A 388 5.60 12.46 0.19
N SER A 389 6.36 12.44 -0.92
CA SER A 389 7.80 12.76 -0.94
C SER A 389 8.11 14.18 -0.45
N PHE A 390 7.22 15.14 -0.76
CA PHE A 390 7.35 16.52 -0.29
C PHE A 390 6.74 16.77 1.09
N GLY A 391 6.25 15.73 1.77
CA GLY A 391 5.56 15.86 3.05
C GLY A 391 4.18 16.51 2.95
N LYS A 392 3.55 16.44 1.77
CA LYS A 392 2.23 17.01 1.48
C LYS A 392 1.17 15.93 1.23
N SER A 393 1.21 14.85 2.01
CA SER A 393 0.27 13.72 1.91
C SER A 393 -1.20 14.12 2.00
N ILE A 394 -1.49 15.30 2.55
CA ILE A 394 -2.84 15.87 2.56
C ILE A 394 -3.40 16.03 1.13
N PHE A 395 -2.56 16.33 0.13
CA PHE A 395 -3.00 16.43 -1.27
C PHE A 395 -3.39 15.06 -1.82
N SER A 396 -2.62 14.00 -1.46
CA SER A 396 -2.96 12.62 -1.80
C SER A 396 -4.29 12.21 -1.18
N MET A 397 -4.49 12.54 0.10
CA MET A 397 -5.73 12.25 0.82
C MET A 397 -6.94 12.98 0.20
N ILE A 398 -6.81 14.27 -0.12
CA ILE A 398 -7.87 15.06 -0.76
C ILE A 398 -8.25 14.46 -2.12
N SER A 399 -7.26 14.10 -2.95
CA SER A 399 -7.51 13.47 -4.24
C SER A 399 -8.23 12.12 -4.07
N SER A 400 -7.79 11.29 -3.13
CA SER A 400 -8.41 10.01 -2.82
C SER A 400 -9.85 10.16 -2.27
N PHE A 401 -10.06 11.13 -1.38
CA PHE A 401 -11.37 11.43 -0.81
C PHE A 401 -12.37 11.88 -1.89
N ILE A 402 -11.96 12.84 -2.73
CA ILE A 402 -12.80 13.33 -3.84
C ILE A 402 -13.11 12.19 -4.80
N ARG A 403 -12.09 11.41 -5.20
CA ARG A 403 -12.26 10.27 -6.09
C ARG A 403 -13.29 9.28 -5.57
N GLN A 404 -13.11 8.80 -4.34
CA GLN A 404 -13.82 7.63 -3.84
C GLN A 404 -15.15 7.96 -3.16
N LEU A 405 -15.22 9.05 -2.39
CA LEU A 405 -16.42 9.37 -1.62
C LEU A 405 -17.27 10.46 -2.26
N VAL A 406 -16.66 11.50 -2.82
CA VAL A 406 -17.40 12.65 -3.36
C VAL A 406 -17.89 12.40 -4.80
N VAL A 407 -17.12 11.68 -5.61
CA VAL A 407 -17.45 11.46 -7.02
C VAL A 407 -17.93 10.04 -7.25
N LEU A 408 -17.12 9.01 -6.92
CA LEU A 408 -17.44 7.63 -7.26
C LEU A 408 -18.81 7.19 -6.69
N ILE A 409 -19.03 7.36 -5.38
CA ILE A 409 -20.24 6.87 -4.71
C ILE A 409 -21.51 7.59 -5.23
N PRO A 410 -21.57 8.94 -5.27
CA PRO A 410 -22.75 9.62 -5.80
C PRO A 410 -23.02 9.32 -7.28
N ILE A 411 -21.99 9.30 -8.11
CA ILE A 411 -22.14 9.01 -9.53
C ILE A 411 -22.59 7.55 -9.74
N ALA A 412 -22.00 6.59 -9.00
CA ALA A 412 -22.42 5.20 -9.04
C ALA A 412 -23.91 5.05 -8.64
N TYR A 413 -24.35 5.74 -7.58
CA TYR A 413 -25.75 5.75 -7.17
C TYR A 413 -26.67 6.30 -8.27
N ILE A 414 -26.33 7.44 -8.86
CA ILE A 414 -27.12 8.07 -9.92
C ILE A 414 -27.19 7.15 -11.15
N LEU A 415 -26.03 6.65 -11.60
CA LEU A 415 -25.95 5.82 -12.80
C LEU A 415 -26.58 4.44 -12.59
N ALA A 416 -26.47 3.84 -11.40
CA ALA A 416 -27.14 2.58 -11.09
C ALA A 416 -28.67 2.75 -11.08
N ARG A 417 -29.19 3.80 -10.44
CA ARG A 417 -30.63 4.09 -10.38
C ARG A 417 -31.20 4.39 -11.77
N TYR A 418 -30.50 5.19 -12.57
CA TYR A 418 -30.90 5.47 -13.95
C TYR A 418 -30.79 4.21 -14.82
N GLY A 419 -29.72 3.43 -14.68
CA GLY A 419 -29.56 2.15 -15.38
C GLY A 419 -30.68 1.16 -15.08
N LEU A 420 -31.07 1.06 -13.81
CA LEU A 420 -32.21 0.22 -13.41
C LEU A 420 -33.52 0.65 -14.11
N SER A 421 -33.76 1.96 -14.25
CA SER A 421 -34.99 2.48 -14.92
C SER A 421 -35.06 2.20 -16.41
N ILE A 422 -33.90 2.05 -17.08
CA ILE A 422 -33.81 1.74 -18.52
C ILE A 422 -33.38 0.31 -18.84
N GLY A 423 -33.22 -0.54 -17.80
CA GLY A 423 -32.82 -1.94 -17.96
C GLY A 423 -31.37 -2.15 -18.37
N ASN A 424 -30.47 -1.22 -18.04
CA ASN A 424 -29.03 -1.28 -18.41
C ASN A 424 -28.10 -1.12 -17.22
N ASP A 425 -27.66 -2.23 -16.64
CA ASP A 425 -26.72 -2.26 -15.50
C ASP A 425 -25.29 -1.79 -15.82
N ASN A 426 -24.95 -1.66 -17.11
CA ASN A 426 -23.59 -1.31 -17.49
C ASN A 426 -23.23 0.14 -17.17
N LEU A 427 -24.23 1.00 -16.96
CA LEU A 427 -24.01 2.43 -16.70
C LEU A 427 -23.26 2.65 -15.38
N VAL A 428 -23.49 1.85 -14.35
CA VAL A 428 -22.85 2.01 -13.03
C VAL A 428 -21.32 1.96 -13.13
N TRP A 429 -20.77 1.19 -14.06
CA TRP A 429 -19.31 1.01 -14.21
C TRP A 429 -18.59 2.25 -14.72
N TRP A 430 -19.30 3.17 -15.41
CA TRP A 430 -18.74 4.46 -15.83
C TRP A 430 -18.36 5.36 -14.66
N SER A 431 -18.93 5.12 -13.48
CA SER A 431 -18.59 5.88 -12.27
C SER A 431 -17.08 5.85 -11.95
N TYR A 432 -16.38 4.75 -12.26
CA TYR A 432 -14.94 4.63 -12.09
C TYR A 432 -14.17 5.58 -13.00
N SER A 433 -14.50 5.61 -14.28
CA SER A 433 -13.83 6.48 -15.26
C SER A 433 -14.06 7.96 -14.94
N ILE A 434 -15.28 8.33 -14.54
CA ILE A 434 -15.62 9.70 -14.14
C ILE A 434 -14.87 10.08 -12.85
N ALA A 435 -14.79 9.18 -11.88
CA ALA A 435 -14.10 9.42 -10.62
C ALA A 435 -12.59 9.57 -10.82
N ASP A 436 -11.96 8.72 -11.64
CA ASP A 436 -10.52 8.81 -11.93
C ASP A 436 -10.18 10.06 -12.75
N PHE A 437 -11.03 10.47 -13.68
CA PHE A 437 -10.88 11.75 -14.38
C PHE A 437 -10.94 12.94 -13.40
N ALA A 438 -11.96 12.99 -12.53
CA ALA A 438 -12.07 14.04 -11.51
C ALA A 438 -10.86 14.07 -10.57
N ALA A 439 -10.38 12.90 -10.14
CA ALA A 439 -9.16 12.78 -9.34
C ALA A 439 -7.92 13.32 -10.07
N SER A 440 -7.83 13.10 -11.39
CA SER A 440 -6.72 13.63 -12.20
C SER A 440 -6.73 15.15 -12.23
N VAL A 441 -7.90 15.76 -12.39
CA VAL A 441 -8.03 17.23 -12.35
C VAL A 441 -7.56 17.75 -10.99
N VAL A 442 -8.03 17.15 -9.89
CA VAL A 442 -7.63 17.53 -8.52
C VAL A 442 -6.11 17.33 -8.32
N SER A 443 -5.57 16.20 -8.73
CA SER A 443 -4.14 15.89 -8.60
C SER A 443 -3.28 16.86 -9.40
N ILE A 444 -3.68 17.26 -10.62
CA ILE A 444 -2.99 18.23 -11.43
C ILE A 444 -3.02 19.62 -10.76
N VAL A 445 -4.18 20.05 -10.23
CA VAL A 445 -4.30 21.32 -9.50
C VAL A 445 -3.38 21.32 -8.28
N CYS A 446 -3.42 20.26 -7.47
CA CYS A 446 -2.54 20.09 -6.31
C CYS A 446 -1.05 20.11 -6.71
N PHE A 447 -0.71 19.46 -7.84
CA PHE A 447 0.66 19.46 -8.35
C PHE A 447 1.11 20.85 -8.81
N ILE A 448 0.26 21.61 -9.49
CA ILE A 448 0.56 22.99 -9.89
C ILE A 448 0.82 23.86 -8.64
N VAL A 449 0.01 23.70 -7.59
CA VAL A 449 0.21 24.42 -6.31
C VAL A 449 1.54 24.02 -5.68
N LEU A 450 1.84 22.74 -5.61
CA LEU A 450 3.09 22.21 -5.08
C LEU A 450 4.29 22.72 -5.89
N TYR A 451 4.20 22.66 -7.22
CA TYR A 451 5.26 23.12 -8.12
C TYR A 451 5.56 24.60 -7.90
N LYS A 452 4.51 25.47 -7.92
CA LYS A 452 4.67 26.92 -7.74
C LYS A 452 5.23 27.28 -6.37
N LYS A 453 4.78 26.62 -5.29
CA LYS A 453 5.15 26.98 -3.91
C LYS A 453 6.45 26.35 -3.43
N ILE A 454 6.81 25.17 -3.93
CA ILE A 454 7.93 24.37 -3.39
C ILE A 454 9.03 24.17 -4.44
N ILE A 455 8.71 23.68 -5.66
CA ILE A 455 9.73 23.30 -6.64
C ILE A 455 10.29 24.53 -7.37
N LYS A 456 9.41 25.45 -7.82
CA LYS A 456 9.82 26.63 -8.60
C LYS A 456 10.83 27.52 -7.86
N PRO A 457 10.69 27.80 -6.54
CA PRO A 457 11.63 28.65 -5.81
C PRO A 457 13.03 28.08 -5.64
N ILE A 458 13.20 26.75 -5.80
CA ILE A 458 14.52 26.14 -5.72
C ILE A 458 15.36 26.61 -6.90
N ARG A 459 16.57 27.14 -6.63
CA ARG A 459 17.51 27.56 -7.68
C ARG A 459 17.86 26.37 -8.57
N ASN A 460 18.10 26.63 -9.86
CA ASN A 460 18.62 25.59 -10.73
C ASN A 460 20.03 25.22 -10.29
N ASP A 461 20.34 23.94 -10.26
CA ASP A 461 21.69 23.45 -10.05
C ASP A 461 22.60 24.10 -11.11
N GLN A 462 23.64 24.81 -10.68
CA GLN A 462 24.70 25.21 -11.59
C GLN A 462 25.50 23.94 -11.88
N THR A 463 25.49 23.51 -13.12
CA THR A 463 26.29 22.45 -13.74
C THR A 463 25.90 20.98 -13.42
N GLU A 464 25.37 20.31 -14.44
CA GLU A 464 25.88 18.98 -14.85
C GLU A 464 26.77 19.14 -16.05
#